data_059ec48a9b8095b91a8a8cded8b79aba
#
_entry.id   059ec48a9b8095b91a8a8cded8b79aba
#
_cell.length_a   1.000
_cell.length_b   1.000
_cell.length_c   1.000
_cell.angle_alpha   90.00
_cell.angle_beta   90.00
_cell.angle_gamma   90.00
#
_symmetry.space_group_name_H-M   'P 1'
#
loop_
_entity.id
_entity.type
_entity.pdbx_description
1 polymer ?
#
loop_
_entity_poly.entity_id
_entity_poly.type
_entity_poly.pdbx_seq_one_letter_code
_entity_poly.pdbx_strand_id
1 'polypeptide(L)'
;MFSFLLLIIYLSFISLGLPDALLGSAWPIMHEELKVPLSYSGSVYMLISCCTILSSLKSESLNRRFGTGKITAFSVLLTALAIFGFSMSRSFYMLLLFAIPYGLGAGSVDAALNHYVALHYSSRHMNWLHCMWGIGASIGPYIMGFVLQRGFSWSKGYLLIGILQSGLTFLLFLSLGLWKEKEDANGLAKGELHDGAEAHLEVETKERAETTPEAKTNSLMMDTESEEGKKAMSFREILRIPGAKECIASFFFYCAIEQTIGLWSGSFMVYSLRIDAKLAASLVALFYFGITFGRFLAGIFSAKWKDEELILGGISILFLGIVLLFPAGLSSGKQLFGMELRQVFVILSLLFMGLGCAPIYPAIIHSTPYNFGAENTSALIGKQMASAYIGSLSLPPVFGVLAKNFGTELFPFYAVVLGIAMLYMYKQLLKKTKEAKRKWKKPIVSDEA
;
A
#
# COMPACT_ATOMS: atom_id res chain seq x y z
N MET A 1 -21.31 -16.04 -4.86
CA MET A 1 -20.72 -17.27 -4.31
C MET A 1 -19.22 -17.04 -4.13
N PHE A 2 -18.68 -17.19 -2.93
CA PHE A 2 -17.24 -17.05 -2.70
C PHE A 2 -16.53 -18.21 -3.44
N SER A 3 -15.69 -17.88 -4.42
CA SER A 3 -14.85 -18.88 -5.09
C SER A 3 -13.72 -19.29 -4.13
N PHE A 4 -13.41 -20.57 -4.02
CA PHE A 4 -12.28 -21.07 -3.22
C PHE A 4 -10.96 -20.39 -3.62
N LEU A 5 -10.80 -20.07 -4.90
CA LEU A 5 -9.67 -19.29 -5.40
C LEU A 5 -9.58 -17.90 -4.77
N LEU A 6 -10.71 -17.21 -4.60
CA LEU A 6 -10.73 -15.88 -3.96
C LEU A 6 -10.27 -15.95 -2.49
N LEU A 7 -10.64 -17.01 -1.77
CA LEU A 7 -10.14 -17.26 -0.42
C LEU A 7 -8.62 -17.41 -0.41
N ILE A 8 -8.06 -18.18 -1.36
CA ILE A 8 -6.61 -18.35 -1.49
C ILE A 8 -5.92 -17.02 -1.79
N ILE A 9 -6.49 -16.20 -2.67
CA ILE A 9 -5.98 -14.86 -2.99
C ILE A 9 -5.95 -13.98 -1.72
N TYR A 10 -7.01 -13.99 -0.92
CA TYR A 10 -7.06 -13.25 0.33
C TYR A 10 -6.05 -13.76 1.37
N LEU A 11 -5.89 -15.08 1.51
CA LEU A 11 -4.87 -15.66 2.38
C LEU A 11 -3.45 -15.28 1.91
N SER A 12 -3.23 -15.17 0.61
CA SER A 12 -1.94 -14.72 0.06
C SER A 12 -1.63 -13.27 0.44
N PHE A 13 -2.65 -12.40 0.50
CA PHE A 13 -2.46 -11.02 0.96
C PHE A 13 -2.26 -10.91 2.47
N ILE A 14 -2.92 -11.73 3.28
CA ILE A 14 -2.60 -11.85 4.71
C ILE A 14 -1.14 -12.27 4.89
N SER A 15 -0.70 -13.27 4.13
CA SER A 15 0.68 -13.76 4.14
C SER A 15 1.69 -12.69 3.72
N LEU A 16 1.35 -11.85 2.74
CA LEU A 16 2.19 -10.73 2.33
C LEU A 16 2.35 -9.70 3.47
N GLY A 17 1.27 -9.39 4.17
CA GLY A 17 1.28 -8.44 5.27
C GLY A 17 2.02 -8.94 6.52
N LEU A 18 1.98 -10.24 6.82
CA LEU A 18 2.56 -10.81 8.04
C LEU A 18 4.01 -10.39 8.31
N PRO A 19 4.95 -10.46 7.34
CA PRO A 19 6.34 -10.10 7.59
C PRO A 19 6.65 -8.61 7.41
N ASP A 20 5.79 -7.82 6.75
CA ASP A 20 6.07 -6.42 6.40
C ASP A 20 6.37 -5.55 7.63
N ALA A 21 5.69 -5.78 8.73
CA ALA A 21 5.84 -5.02 9.96
C ALA A 21 6.84 -5.62 10.97
N LEU A 22 7.42 -6.80 10.69
CA LEU A 22 8.29 -7.51 11.62
C LEU A 22 9.61 -6.81 11.87
N LEU A 23 10.22 -6.26 10.82
CA LEU A 23 11.50 -5.58 10.93
C LEU A 23 11.41 -4.43 11.93
N GLY A 24 10.40 -3.57 11.81
CA GLY A 24 10.20 -2.44 12.72
C GLY A 24 9.89 -2.86 14.16
N SER A 25 9.11 -3.93 14.35
CA SER A 25 8.73 -4.41 15.67
C SER A 25 9.86 -5.15 16.39
N ALA A 26 10.67 -5.93 15.68
CA ALA A 26 11.76 -6.73 16.27
C ALA A 26 13.10 -5.97 16.36
N TRP A 27 13.28 -4.90 15.57
CA TRP A 27 14.56 -4.23 15.41
C TRP A 27 15.22 -3.74 16.70
N PRO A 28 14.47 -3.21 17.69
CA PRO A 28 15.09 -2.80 18.98
C PRO A 28 15.88 -3.90 19.67
N ILE A 29 15.51 -5.17 19.47
CA ILE A 29 16.22 -6.33 20.02
C ILE A 29 17.26 -6.85 19.02
N MET A 30 16.89 -6.92 17.74
CA MET A 30 17.74 -7.47 16.69
C MET A 30 19.07 -6.72 16.55
N HIS A 31 19.04 -5.38 16.56
CA HIS A 31 20.26 -4.60 16.32
C HIS A 31 21.25 -4.74 17.48
N GLU A 32 20.79 -4.90 18.72
CA GLU A 32 21.65 -5.15 19.90
C GLU A 32 22.32 -6.53 19.82
N GLU A 33 21.54 -7.58 19.50
CA GLU A 33 22.08 -8.94 19.33
C GLU A 33 23.05 -9.04 18.16
N LEU A 34 22.76 -8.36 17.05
CA LEU A 34 23.62 -8.32 15.87
C LEU A 34 24.80 -7.34 15.99
N LYS A 35 24.84 -6.56 17.09
CA LYS A 35 25.89 -5.56 17.38
C LYS A 35 26.05 -4.53 16.24
N VAL A 36 24.96 -4.03 15.73
CA VAL A 36 24.92 -3.03 14.65
C VAL A 36 24.21 -1.76 15.09
N PRO A 37 24.52 -0.60 14.49
CA PRO A 37 23.81 0.65 14.77
C PRO A 37 22.31 0.54 14.50
N LEU A 38 21.51 1.25 15.31
CA LEU A 38 20.06 1.32 15.18
C LEU A 38 19.59 1.70 13.75
N SER A 39 20.34 2.59 13.07
CA SER A 39 20.05 3.06 11.72
C SER A 39 20.11 1.99 10.63
N TYR A 40 20.67 0.82 10.90
CA TYR A 40 20.86 -0.25 9.91
C TYR A 40 19.55 -0.93 9.50
N SER A 41 18.45 -0.79 10.26
CA SER A 41 17.10 -1.18 9.80
C SER A 41 16.72 -0.50 8.50
N GLY A 42 17.08 0.78 8.36
CA GLY A 42 16.84 1.54 7.13
C GLY A 42 17.53 0.93 5.91
N SER A 43 18.75 0.37 6.09
CA SER A 43 19.48 -0.29 4.99
C SER A 43 18.80 -1.60 4.55
N VAL A 44 18.36 -2.42 5.51
CA VAL A 44 17.59 -3.65 5.22
C VAL A 44 16.30 -3.29 4.51
N TYR A 45 15.54 -2.33 5.05
CA TYR A 45 14.29 -1.86 4.48
C TYR A 45 14.47 -1.31 3.05
N MET A 46 15.52 -0.50 2.84
CA MET A 46 15.84 0.06 1.52
C MET A 46 16.14 -1.03 0.50
N LEU A 47 16.90 -2.06 0.88
CA LEU A 47 17.22 -3.18 0.00
C LEU A 47 15.96 -4.00 -0.37
N ILE A 48 15.11 -4.29 0.63
CA ILE A 48 13.81 -4.93 0.39
C ILE A 48 12.99 -4.12 -0.62
N SER A 49 12.83 -2.81 -0.36
CA SER A 49 12.01 -1.93 -1.21
C SER A 49 12.57 -1.81 -2.63
N CYS A 50 13.88 -1.71 -2.82
CA CYS A 50 14.49 -1.71 -4.16
C CYS A 50 14.17 -3.01 -4.91
N CYS A 51 14.31 -4.16 -4.27
CA CYS A 51 14.01 -5.46 -4.87
C CYS A 51 12.51 -5.60 -5.18
N THR A 52 11.63 -5.10 -4.30
CA THR A 52 10.17 -5.06 -4.51
C THR A 52 9.81 -4.25 -5.75
N ILE A 53 10.38 -3.05 -5.91
CA ILE A 53 10.16 -2.20 -7.09
C ILE A 53 10.62 -2.90 -8.37
N LEU A 54 11.84 -3.46 -8.36
CA LEU A 54 12.40 -4.15 -9.53
C LEU A 54 11.55 -5.36 -9.95
N SER A 55 11.05 -6.10 -8.98
CA SER A 55 10.19 -7.27 -9.19
C SER A 55 8.82 -6.88 -9.72
N SER A 56 8.19 -5.86 -9.13
CA SER A 56 6.88 -5.36 -9.57
C SER A 56 6.92 -4.85 -11.01
N LEU A 57 7.98 -4.17 -11.42
CA LEU A 57 8.15 -3.68 -12.80
C LEU A 57 8.24 -4.81 -13.83
N LYS A 58 8.71 -5.99 -13.43
CA LYS A 58 8.81 -7.17 -14.31
C LYS A 58 7.61 -8.13 -14.20
N SER A 59 6.73 -7.90 -13.23
CA SER A 59 5.63 -8.81 -12.90
C SER A 59 4.69 -9.05 -14.08
N GLU A 60 4.34 -8.03 -14.86
CA GLU A 60 3.48 -8.17 -16.04
C GLU A 60 4.07 -9.13 -17.08
N SER A 61 5.35 -8.97 -17.42
CA SER A 61 6.05 -9.84 -18.36
C SER A 61 6.13 -11.28 -17.86
N LEU A 62 6.35 -11.47 -16.56
CA LEU A 62 6.39 -12.77 -15.92
C LEU A 62 5.01 -13.43 -15.90
N ASN A 63 3.94 -12.66 -15.58
CA ASN A 63 2.57 -13.15 -15.59
C ASN A 63 2.12 -13.62 -16.97
N ARG A 64 2.44 -12.88 -18.03
CA ARG A 64 2.14 -13.30 -19.40
C ARG A 64 2.85 -14.58 -19.79
N ARG A 65 4.07 -14.83 -19.29
CA ARG A 65 4.87 -16.00 -19.65
C ARG A 65 4.51 -17.24 -18.84
N PHE A 66 4.21 -17.12 -17.55
CA PHE A 66 4.09 -18.25 -16.63
C PHE A 66 2.68 -18.41 -16.04
N GLY A 67 1.82 -17.40 -16.17
CA GLY A 67 0.49 -17.33 -15.55
C GLY A 67 0.54 -16.85 -14.10
N THR A 68 -0.54 -16.18 -13.66
CA THR A 68 -0.63 -15.52 -12.35
C THR A 68 -0.49 -16.52 -11.19
N GLY A 69 -1.11 -17.70 -11.29
CA GLY A 69 -1.07 -18.72 -10.23
C GLY A 69 0.35 -19.20 -9.93
N LYS A 70 1.14 -19.49 -10.96
CA LYS A 70 2.54 -19.94 -10.79
C LYS A 70 3.40 -18.82 -10.21
N ILE A 71 3.28 -17.59 -10.74
CA ILE A 71 4.05 -16.45 -10.22
C ILE A 71 3.72 -16.23 -8.75
N THR A 72 2.44 -16.27 -8.36
CA THR A 72 2.03 -16.16 -6.95
C THR A 72 2.65 -17.25 -6.09
N ALA A 73 2.56 -18.52 -6.49
CA ALA A 73 3.09 -19.66 -5.72
C ALA A 73 4.62 -19.56 -5.53
N PHE A 74 5.37 -19.28 -6.61
CA PHE A 74 6.83 -19.13 -6.53
C PHE A 74 7.26 -17.88 -5.76
N SER A 75 6.52 -16.79 -5.85
CA SER A 75 6.80 -15.56 -5.11
C SER A 75 6.59 -15.75 -3.61
N VAL A 76 5.49 -16.42 -3.20
CA VAL A 76 5.26 -16.75 -1.78
C VAL A 76 6.27 -17.77 -1.27
N LEU A 77 6.69 -18.74 -2.08
CA LEU A 77 7.80 -19.63 -1.75
C LEU A 77 9.09 -18.84 -1.49
N LEU A 78 9.42 -17.89 -2.36
CA LEU A 78 10.62 -17.07 -2.24
C LEU A 78 10.61 -16.23 -0.98
N THR A 79 9.45 -15.61 -0.64
CA THR A 79 9.29 -14.87 0.62
C THR A 79 9.39 -15.80 1.84
N ALA A 80 8.80 -17.00 1.80
CA ALA A 80 8.90 -17.98 2.88
C ALA A 80 10.36 -18.39 3.13
N LEU A 81 11.11 -18.71 2.08
CA LEU A 81 12.55 -19.04 2.18
C LEU A 81 13.36 -17.87 2.74
N ALA A 82 13.05 -16.65 2.33
CA ALA A 82 13.70 -15.45 2.87
C ALA A 82 13.42 -15.26 4.36
N ILE A 83 12.18 -15.47 4.81
CA ILE A 83 11.78 -15.39 6.23
C ILE A 83 12.47 -16.47 7.06
N PHE A 84 12.61 -17.69 6.56
CA PHE A 84 13.47 -18.70 7.19
C PHE A 84 14.92 -18.24 7.26
N GLY A 85 15.44 -17.63 6.21
CA GLY A 85 16.77 -17.03 6.19
C GLY A 85 16.92 -15.96 7.28
N PHE A 86 15.92 -15.07 7.46
CA PHE A 86 15.92 -14.11 8.57
C PHE A 86 15.95 -14.83 9.92
N SER A 87 15.17 -15.89 10.12
CA SER A 87 15.15 -16.63 11.37
C SER A 87 16.49 -17.30 11.72
N MET A 88 17.29 -17.64 10.71
CA MET A 88 18.60 -18.25 10.87
C MET A 88 19.75 -17.24 10.90
N SER A 89 19.46 -15.96 10.66
CA SER A 89 20.48 -14.92 10.53
C SER A 89 21.15 -14.63 11.88
N ARG A 90 22.47 -14.72 11.89
CA ARG A 90 23.34 -14.41 13.04
C ARG A 90 24.23 -13.20 12.79
N SER A 91 24.12 -12.59 11.63
CA SER A 91 24.86 -11.38 11.26
C SER A 91 24.01 -10.47 10.40
N PHE A 92 24.34 -9.17 10.41
CA PHE A 92 23.69 -8.17 9.59
C PHE A 92 23.76 -8.48 8.09
N TYR A 93 24.89 -9.00 7.62
CA TYR A 93 25.06 -9.35 6.20
C TYR A 93 24.14 -10.49 5.75
N MET A 94 23.84 -11.44 6.65
CA MET A 94 22.84 -12.47 6.37
C MET A 94 21.44 -11.87 6.20
N LEU A 95 21.06 -10.87 7.00
CA LEU A 95 19.79 -10.17 6.82
C LEU A 95 19.74 -9.48 5.45
N LEU A 96 20.83 -8.81 5.02
CA LEU A 96 20.90 -8.19 3.70
C LEU A 96 20.79 -9.24 2.58
N LEU A 97 21.44 -10.38 2.72
CA LEU A 97 21.37 -11.46 1.74
C LEU A 97 19.93 -11.95 1.56
N PHE A 98 19.22 -12.19 2.65
CA PHE A 98 17.82 -12.67 2.60
C PHE A 98 16.79 -11.55 2.33
N ALA A 99 17.14 -10.28 2.50
CA ALA A 99 16.32 -9.15 2.09
C ALA A 99 16.07 -9.11 0.57
N ILE A 100 17.03 -9.59 -0.23
CA ILE A 100 16.91 -9.65 -1.71
C ILE A 100 15.77 -10.58 -2.13
N PRO A 101 15.80 -11.89 -1.84
CA PRO A 101 14.71 -12.78 -2.22
C PRO A 101 13.38 -12.39 -1.58
N TYR A 102 13.37 -11.83 -0.35
CA TYR A 102 12.17 -11.31 0.26
C TYR A 102 11.52 -10.22 -0.61
N GLY A 103 12.26 -9.17 -0.96
CA GLY A 103 11.75 -8.07 -1.76
C GLY A 103 11.30 -8.51 -3.16
N LEU A 104 12.08 -9.38 -3.82
CA LEU A 104 11.70 -9.92 -5.13
C LEU A 104 10.38 -10.71 -5.09
N GLY A 105 10.19 -11.55 -4.08
CA GLY A 105 8.95 -12.30 -3.89
C GLY A 105 7.77 -11.37 -3.56
N ALA A 106 7.93 -10.46 -2.60
CA ALA A 106 6.88 -9.55 -2.17
C ALA A 106 6.35 -8.68 -3.33
N GLY A 107 7.24 -8.08 -4.13
CA GLY A 107 6.83 -7.23 -5.24
C GLY A 107 6.13 -7.99 -6.38
N SER A 108 6.56 -9.21 -6.66
CA SER A 108 5.92 -10.03 -7.71
C SER A 108 4.52 -10.49 -7.30
N VAL A 109 4.33 -10.94 -6.05
CA VAL A 109 3.01 -11.41 -5.60
C VAL A 109 2.02 -10.26 -5.49
N ASP A 110 2.45 -9.11 -4.98
CA ASP A 110 1.60 -7.93 -4.87
C ASP A 110 1.09 -7.49 -6.24
N ALA A 111 1.99 -7.27 -7.19
CA ALA A 111 1.63 -6.84 -8.53
C ALA A 111 0.77 -7.88 -9.27
N ALA A 112 1.10 -9.18 -9.16
CA ALA A 112 0.38 -10.25 -9.84
C ALA A 112 -1.07 -10.38 -9.35
N LEU A 113 -1.29 -10.36 -8.02
CA LEU A 113 -2.61 -10.52 -7.44
C LEU A 113 -3.48 -9.27 -7.61
N ASN A 114 -2.90 -8.07 -7.49
CA ASN A 114 -3.63 -6.83 -7.78
C ASN A 114 -4.12 -6.82 -9.24
N HIS A 115 -3.26 -7.18 -10.19
CA HIS A 115 -3.64 -7.29 -11.60
C HIS A 115 -4.74 -8.34 -11.82
N TYR A 116 -4.59 -9.53 -11.25
CA TYR A 116 -5.57 -10.60 -11.38
C TYR A 116 -6.94 -10.23 -10.82
N VAL A 117 -6.98 -9.63 -9.63
CA VAL A 117 -8.24 -9.20 -8.99
C VAL A 117 -8.89 -8.06 -9.77
N ALA A 118 -8.10 -7.12 -10.31
CA ALA A 118 -8.61 -6.03 -11.15
C ALA A 118 -9.32 -6.53 -12.41
N LEU A 119 -8.81 -7.62 -13.03
CA LEU A 119 -9.39 -8.18 -14.26
C LEU A 119 -10.58 -9.10 -14.02
N HIS A 120 -10.62 -9.82 -12.88
CA HIS A 120 -11.56 -10.94 -12.69
C HIS A 120 -12.60 -10.71 -11.61
N TYR A 121 -12.48 -9.61 -10.81
CA TYR A 121 -13.36 -9.34 -9.68
C TYR A 121 -13.74 -7.86 -9.61
N SER A 122 -14.78 -7.55 -8.84
CA SER A 122 -15.26 -6.17 -8.65
C SER A 122 -14.31 -5.37 -7.74
N SER A 123 -14.43 -4.04 -7.79
CA SER A 123 -13.68 -3.11 -6.92
C SER A 123 -13.87 -3.37 -5.42
N ARG A 124 -15.00 -3.97 -5.01
CA ARG A 124 -15.23 -4.42 -3.62
C ARG A 124 -14.20 -5.46 -3.19
N HIS A 125 -13.90 -6.42 -4.04
CA HIS A 125 -12.90 -7.46 -3.74
C HIS A 125 -11.47 -6.90 -3.71
N MET A 126 -11.18 -5.88 -4.52
CA MET A 126 -9.92 -5.15 -4.45
C MET A 126 -9.73 -4.47 -3.08
N ASN A 127 -10.75 -3.78 -2.59
CA ASN A 127 -10.71 -3.17 -1.27
C ASN A 127 -10.52 -4.21 -0.15
N TRP A 128 -11.21 -5.34 -0.24
CA TRP A 128 -11.06 -6.43 0.74
C TRP A 128 -9.67 -7.07 0.67
N LEU A 129 -9.07 -7.16 -0.51
CA LEU A 129 -7.70 -7.63 -0.69
C LEU A 129 -6.72 -6.80 0.16
N HIS A 130 -6.80 -5.48 0.06
CA HIS A 130 -5.95 -4.59 0.86
C HIS A 130 -6.29 -4.60 2.37
N CYS A 131 -7.54 -4.87 2.76
CA CYS A 131 -7.87 -5.14 4.16
C CYS A 131 -7.19 -6.42 4.66
N MET A 132 -7.13 -7.48 3.85
CA MET A 132 -6.45 -8.72 4.21
C MET A 132 -4.94 -8.52 4.44
N TRP A 133 -4.28 -7.70 3.60
CA TRP A 133 -2.91 -7.28 3.86
C TRP A 133 -2.77 -6.62 5.24
N GLY A 134 -3.65 -5.68 5.57
CA GLY A 134 -3.63 -4.98 6.86
C GLY A 134 -3.86 -5.91 8.05
N ILE A 135 -4.69 -6.95 7.92
CA ILE A 135 -4.85 -8.01 8.93
C ILE A 135 -3.51 -8.72 9.15
N GLY A 136 -2.82 -9.11 8.07
CA GLY A 136 -1.50 -9.72 8.15
C GLY A 136 -0.48 -8.83 8.83
N ALA A 137 -0.40 -7.56 8.41
CA ALA A 137 0.50 -6.56 8.97
C ALA A 137 0.24 -6.24 10.45
N SER A 138 -0.99 -6.44 10.93
CA SER A 138 -1.34 -6.33 12.34
C SER A 138 -0.94 -7.58 13.14
N ILE A 139 -1.20 -8.77 12.59
CA ILE A 139 -0.94 -10.05 13.26
C ILE A 139 0.58 -10.29 13.40
N GLY A 140 1.39 -9.91 12.41
CA GLY A 140 2.84 -10.13 12.41
C GLY A 140 3.53 -9.58 13.66
N PRO A 141 3.47 -8.27 13.96
CA PRO A 141 4.05 -7.69 15.16
C PRO A 141 3.47 -8.26 16.46
N TYR A 142 2.17 -8.61 16.47
CA TYR A 142 1.54 -9.25 17.62
C TYR A 142 2.17 -10.63 17.91
N ILE A 143 2.36 -11.45 16.87
CA ILE A 143 3.07 -12.75 16.99
C ILE A 143 4.50 -12.52 17.50
N MET A 144 5.23 -11.55 16.91
CA MET A 144 6.59 -11.23 17.34
C MET A 144 6.63 -10.85 18.82
N GLY A 145 5.78 -9.93 19.24
CA GLY A 145 5.70 -9.50 20.62
C GLY A 145 5.33 -10.62 21.57
N PHE A 146 4.37 -11.50 21.20
CA PHE A 146 3.99 -12.68 21.98
C PHE A 146 5.16 -13.65 22.17
N VAL A 147 5.92 -13.94 21.10
CA VAL A 147 7.10 -14.80 21.13
C VAL A 147 8.16 -14.22 22.07
N LEU A 148 8.42 -12.92 21.97
CA LEU A 148 9.39 -12.21 22.80
C LEU A 148 8.97 -12.17 24.28
N GLN A 149 7.68 -11.95 24.58
CA GLN A 149 7.15 -11.95 25.95
C GLN A 149 7.28 -13.32 26.61
N ARG A 150 7.19 -14.41 25.84
CA ARG A 150 7.44 -15.78 26.31
C ARG A 150 8.92 -16.09 26.53
N GLY A 151 9.83 -15.14 26.35
CA GLY A 151 11.27 -15.30 26.54
C GLY A 151 11.99 -15.96 25.36
N PHE A 152 11.32 -16.13 24.22
CA PHE A 152 12.00 -16.63 23.01
C PHE A 152 12.69 -15.49 22.25
N SER A 153 13.67 -15.85 21.42
CA SER A 153 14.35 -14.88 20.54
C SER A 153 13.47 -14.43 19.37
N TRP A 154 13.79 -13.27 18.78
CA TRP A 154 13.16 -12.77 17.56
C TRP A 154 13.22 -13.76 16.38
N SER A 155 14.27 -14.59 16.32
CA SER A 155 14.43 -15.67 15.34
C SER A 155 13.23 -16.63 15.33
N LYS A 156 12.68 -16.95 16.52
CA LYS A 156 11.51 -17.82 16.65
C LYS A 156 10.24 -17.15 16.11
N GLY A 157 10.11 -15.82 16.24
CA GLY A 157 9.04 -15.05 15.61
C GLY A 157 9.06 -15.16 14.09
N TYR A 158 10.22 -14.92 13.47
CA TYR A 158 10.41 -15.14 12.03
C TYR A 158 10.19 -16.59 11.62
N LEU A 159 10.68 -17.56 12.41
CA LEU A 159 10.48 -18.99 12.15
C LEU A 159 8.99 -19.35 12.09
N LEU A 160 8.20 -18.88 13.06
CA LEU A 160 6.77 -19.17 13.12
C LEU A 160 6.04 -18.62 11.88
N ILE A 161 6.35 -17.40 11.48
CA ILE A 161 5.76 -16.80 10.27
C ILE A 161 6.25 -17.53 9.01
N GLY A 162 7.51 -17.95 8.95
CA GLY A 162 8.03 -18.78 7.86
C GLY A 162 7.27 -20.11 7.71
N ILE A 163 6.93 -20.76 8.83
CA ILE A 163 6.11 -21.98 8.83
C ILE A 163 4.70 -21.71 8.28
N LEU A 164 4.06 -20.61 8.73
CA LEU A 164 2.74 -20.22 8.22
C LEU A 164 2.76 -19.95 6.71
N GLN A 165 3.78 -19.23 6.23
CA GLN A 165 3.95 -18.96 4.80
C GLN A 165 4.25 -20.23 3.99
N SER A 166 5.00 -21.19 4.54
CA SER A 166 5.24 -22.47 3.89
C SER A 166 3.97 -23.28 3.73
N GLY A 167 3.10 -23.28 4.75
CA GLY A 167 1.76 -23.89 4.68
C GLY A 167 0.93 -23.28 3.55
N LEU A 168 0.92 -21.93 3.43
CA LEU A 168 0.24 -21.26 2.33
C LEU A 168 0.88 -21.56 0.98
N THR A 169 2.20 -21.58 0.90
CA THR A 169 2.92 -21.96 -0.33
C THR A 169 2.48 -23.35 -0.81
N PHE A 170 2.37 -24.30 0.09
CA PHE A 170 1.88 -25.64 -0.23
C PHE A 170 0.43 -25.61 -0.77
N LEU A 171 -0.47 -24.86 -0.12
CA LEU A 171 -1.84 -24.64 -0.61
C LEU A 171 -1.88 -23.99 -1.99
N LEU A 172 -1.00 -23.02 -2.24
CA LEU A 172 -0.91 -22.35 -3.55
C LEU A 172 -0.49 -23.33 -4.66
N PHE A 173 0.49 -24.19 -4.42
CA PHE A 173 0.88 -25.22 -5.38
C PHE A 173 -0.25 -26.21 -5.66
N LEU A 174 -0.99 -26.62 -4.64
CA LEU A 174 -2.16 -27.50 -4.83
C LEU A 174 -3.30 -26.82 -5.60
N SER A 175 -3.41 -25.50 -5.52
CA SER A 175 -4.48 -24.72 -6.16
C SER A 175 -4.19 -24.30 -7.60
N LEU A 176 -3.03 -24.63 -8.17
CA LEU A 176 -2.63 -24.18 -9.51
C LEU A 176 -3.65 -24.53 -10.61
N GLY A 177 -4.34 -25.66 -10.48
CA GLY A 177 -5.41 -26.06 -11.41
C GLY A 177 -6.58 -25.08 -11.46
N LEU A 178 -6.96 -24.51 -10.31
CA LEU A 178 -8.09 -23.56 -10.21
C LEU A 178 -7.81 -22.22 -10.93
N TRP A 179 -6.55 -21.80 -10.98
CA TRP A 179 -6.15 -20.56 -11.67
C TRP A 179 -6.29 -20.72 -13.18
N LYS A 180 -5.84 -21.84 -13.72
CA LYS A 180 -5.91 -22.16 -15.14
C LYS A 180 -7.36 -22.28 -15.63
N GLU A 181 -8.20 -23.00 -14.89
CA GLU A 181 -9.61 -23.19 -15.23
C GLU A 181 -10.38 -21.88 -15.34
N LYS A 182 -10.07 -20.91 -14.47
CA LYS A 182 -10.72 -19.60 -14.50
C LYS A 182 -10.17 -18.67 -15.58
N GLU A 183 -8.89 -18.76 -15.92
CA GLU A 183 -8.30 -18.05 -17.04
C GLU A 183 -8.87 -18.55 -18.37
N ASP A 184 -8.98 -19.87 -18.54
CA ASP A 184 -9.56 -20.51 -19.72
C ASP A 184 -11.06 -20.18 -19.88
N ALA A 185 -11.85 -20.22 -18.81
CA ALA A 185 -13.28 -19.87 -18.82
C ALA A 185 -13.53 -18.42 -19.23
N ASN A 186 -12.69 -17.49 -18.79
CA ASN A 186 -12.80 -16.08 -19.18
C ASN A 186 -12.26 -15.81 -20.61
N GLY A 187 -11.30 -16.60 -21.06
CA GLY A 187 -10.83 -16.58 -22.46
C GLY A 187 -11.93 -17.00 -23.44
N LEU A 188 -12.65 -18.08 -23.11
CA LEU A 188 -13.80 -18.56 -23.89
C LEU A 188 -14.96 -17.55 -23.91
N ALA A 189 -15.31 -16.96 -22.75
CA ALA A 189 -16.37 -15.96 -22.67
C ALA A 189 -16.04 -14.65 -23.43
N LYS A 190 -14.76 -14.26 -23.51
CA LYS A 190 -14.32 -13.15 -24.35
C LYS A 190 -14.32 -13.49 -25.84
N GLY A 191 -13.96 -14.72 -26.19
CA GLY A 191 -14.03 -15.21 -27.57
C GLY A 191 -15.48 -15.26 -28.09
N GLU A 192 -16.40 -15.80 -27.29
CA GLU A 192 -17.83 -15.84 -27.63
C GLU A 192 -18.46 -14.44 -27.75
N LEU A 193 -18.02 -13.47 -26.95
CA LEU A 193 -18.46 -12.06 -27.06
C LEU A 193 -17.87 -11.37 -28.31
N HIS A 194 -16.67 -11.72 -28.72
CA HIS A 194 -16.05 -11.19 -29.93
C HIS A 194 -16.69 -11.78 -31.19
N ASP A 195 -16.87 -13.09 -31.21
CA ASP A 195 -17.56 -13.78 -32.32
C ASP A 195 -19.05 -13.38 -32.43
N GLY A 196 -19.72 -13.18 -31.27
CA GLY A 196 -21.08 -12.67 -31.22
C GLY A 196 -21.20 -11.21 -31.67
N ALA A 197 -20.21 -10.36 -31.37
CA ALA A 197 -20.19 -8.96 -31.82
C ALA A 197 -19.88 -8.84 -33.31
N GLU A 198 -18.98 -9.67 -33.87
CA GLU A 198 -18.73 -9.71 -35.30
C GLU A 198 -19.95 -10.26 -36.08
N ALA A 199 -20.60 -11.31 -35.58
CA ALA A 199 -21.80 -11.83 -36.17
C ALA A 199 -22.99 -10.81 -36.15
N HIS A 200 -23.14 -10.02 -35.07
CA HIS A 200 -24.13 -8.94 -35.00
C HIS A 200 -23.78 -7.76 -35.93
N LEU A 201 -22.52 -7.42 -36.08
CA LEU A 201 -22.07 -6.36 -37.01
C LEU A 201 -22.31 -6.77 -38.48
N GLU A 202 -22.12 -8.05 -38.84
CA GLU A 202 -22.40 -8.54 -40.17
C GLU A 202 -23.90 -8.56 -40.49
N VAL A 203 -24.76 -8.85 -39.50
CA VAL A 203 -26.21 -8.81 -39.66
C VAL A 203 -26.74 -7.36 -39.72
N GLU A 204 -26.24 -6.46 -38.88
CA GLU A 204 -26.64 -5.03 -38.92
C GLU A 204 -26.15 -4.31 -40.19
N THR A 205 -24.99 -4.69 -40.74
CA THR A 205 -24.51 -4.11 -41.99
C THR A 205 -25.34 -4.56 -43.20
N LYS A 206 -25.92 -5.76 -43.17
CA LYS A 206 -26.83 -6.24 -44.23
C LYS A 206 -28.23 -5.62 -44.14
N GLU A 207 -28.78 -5.35 -42.94
CA GLU A 207 -30.08 -4.69 -42.78
C GLU A 207 -30.04 -3.18 -42.96
N ARG A 208 -28.88 -2.50 -42.75
CA ARG A 208 -28.75 -1.05 -42.95
C ARG A 208 -28.59 -0.63 -44.40
N ALA A 209 -28.46 -1.55 -45.34
CA ALA A 209 -28.42 -1.23 -46.76
C ALA A 209 -29.79 -0.90 -47.38
N GLU A 210 -30.90 -1.07 -46.66
CA GLU A 210 -32.24 -0.94 -47.25
C GLU A 210 -33.17 0.14 -46.64
N THR A 211 -32.78 0.98 -45.66
CA THR A 211 -33.69 2.04 -45.18
C THR A 211 -32.98 3.33 -44.74
N THR A 212 -33.49 4.42 -45.29
CA THR A 212 -33.17 5.85 -45.23
C THR A 212 -33.24 6.53 -43.86
N PRO A 213 -32.92 7.87 -43.76
CA PRO A 213 -32.13 8.43 -42.63
C PRO A 213 -33.01 9.16 -41.59
N GLU A 214 -32.35 9.51 -40.50
CA GLU A 214 -32.75 10.40 -39.39
C GLU A 214 -33.09 9.70 -38.06
N ALA A 215 -32.09 9.69 -37.17
CA ALA A 215 -32.26 10.18 -35.80
C ALA A 215 -30.93 10.05 -35.02
N LYS A 216 -30.30 11.18 -34.74
CA LYS A 216 -29.30 11.34 -33.68
C LYS A 216 -29.92 11.04 -32.34
N THR A 217 -29.47 10.06 -31.63
CA THR A 217 -29.59 10.03 -30.16
C THR A 217 -28.42 9.24 -29.52
N ASN A 218 -27.77 9.90 -28.63
CA ASN A 218 -26.67 9.48 -27.75
C ASN A 218 -26.75 8.01 -27.30
N SER A 219 -25.80 7.22 -27.66
CA SER A 219 -25.34 6.08 -26.89
C SER A 219 -23.85 6.25 -26.60
N LEU A 220 -23.54 6.56 -25.36
CA LEU A 220 -22.20 6.43 -24.80
C LEU A 220 -21.85 4.94 -24.79
N MET A 221 -21.36 4.43 -25.91
CA MET A 221 -20.56 3.22 -25.92
C MET A 221 -19.11 3.64 -25.70
N MET A 222 -18.51 3.13 -24.64
CA MET A 222 -17.09 3.13 -24.40
C MET A 222 -16.44 2.43 -25.61
N ASP A 223 -15.92 3.22 -26.53
CA ASP A 223 -14.97 2.75 -27.52
C ASP A 223 -13.71 2.30 -26.77
N THR A 224 -13.57 1.01 -26.60
CA THR A 224 -12.27 0.37 -26.38
C THR A 224 -11.48 0.40 -27.68
N GLU A 225 -11.20 1.59 -28.19
CA GLU A 225 -10.12 1.75 -29.17
C GLU A 225 -8.80 1.39 -28.47
N SER A 226 -8.15 0.39 -29.02
CA SER A 226 -6.82 -0.07 -28.69
C SER A 226 -5.87 1.09 -28.38
N GLU A 227 -5.26 1.07 -27.17
CA GLU A 227 -4.24 2.06 -26.73
C GLU A 227 -2.91 2.00 -27.50
N GLU A 228 -2.86 1.38 -28.65
CA GLU A 228 -1.63 1.23 -29.46
C GLU A 228 -1.16 2.47 -30.20
N GLY A 229 -1.82 3.61 -30.06
CA GLY A 229 -1.46 4.85 -30.79
C GLY A 229 -1.19 6.10 -29.95
N LYS A 230 -1.54 6.14 -28.67
CA LYS A 230 -1.29 7.33 -27.84
C LYS A 230 0.13 7.29 -27.27
N LYS A 231 1.00 8.17 -27.79
CA LYS A 231 2.34 8.41 -27.27
C LYS A 231 2.26 8.67 -25.75
N ALA A 232 2.88 7.81 -24.93
CA ALA A 232 2.87 7.94 -23.48
C ALA A 232 3.34 9.35 -23.09
N MET A 233 2.53 10.07 -22.30
CA MET A 233 2.86 11.43 -21.85
C MET A 233 4.21 11.43 -21.11
N SER A 234 5.09 12.34 -21.52
CA SER A 234 6.37 12.55 -20.87
C SER A 234 6.15 13.01 -19.41
N PHE A 235 7.07 12.68 -18.52
CA PHE A 235 7.04 13.16 -17.14
C PHE A 235 6.94 14.70 -17.04
N ARG A 236 7.62 15.41 -17.95
CA ARG A 236 7.56 16.88 -18.02
C ARG A 236 6.17 17.41 -18.42
N GLU A 237 5.47 16.72 -19.29
CA GLU A 237 4.11 17.08 -19.71
C GLU A 237 3.12 16.89 -18.56
N ILE A 238 3.21 15.79 -17.83
CA ILE A 238 2.39 15.53 -16.64
C ILE A 238 2.61 16.60 -15.58
N LEU A 239 3.86 17.03 -15.34
CA LEU A 239 4.17 18.07 -14.37
C LEU A 239 3.66 19.46 -14.75
N ARG A 240 3.24 19.67 -16.01
CA ARG A 240 2.61 20.93 -16.46
C ARG A 240 1.11 20.97 -16.17
N ILE A 241 0.49 19.82 -15.92
CA ILE A 241 -0.93 19.76 -15.55
C ILE A 241 -1.12 20.44 -14.18
N PRO A 242 -2.05 21.43 -14.06
CA PRO A 242 -2.27 22.15 -12.82
C PRO A 242 -2.66 21.21 -11.67
N GLY A 243 -1.88 21.18 -10.61
CA GLY A 243 -2.10 20.32 -9.44
C GLY A 243 -1.41 18.95 -9.50
N ALA A 244 -0.89 18.50 -10.65
CA ALA A 244 -0.26 17.18 -10.77
C ALA A 244 1.00 17.03 -9.90
N LYS A 245 1.86 18.06 -9.84
CA LYS A 245 3.06 18.05 -8.97
C LYS A 245 2.69 17.88 -7.51
N GLU A 246 1.67 18.61 -7.08
CA GLU A 246 1.18 18.62 -5.71
C GLU A 246 0.54 17.29 -5.35
N CYS A 247 -0.17 16.68 -6.29
CA CYS A 247 -0.76 15.35 -6.11
C CYS A 247 0.34 14.29 -5.91
N ILE A 248 1.33 14.26 -6.80
CA ILE A 248 2.48 13.37 -6.74
C ILE A 248 3.26 13.58 -5.43
N ALA A 249 3.54 14.82 -5.04
CA ALA A 249 4.27 15.14 -3.82
C ALA A 249 3.47 14.80 -2.55
N SER A 250 2.16 15.04 -2.53
CA SER A 250 1.29 14.64 -1.42
C SER A 250 1.34 13.14 -1.20
N PHE A 251 1.30 12.36 -2.27
CA PHE A 251 1.36 10.91 -2.23
C PHE A 251 2.73 10.39 -1.76
N PHE A 252 3.82 11.05 -2.20
CA PHE A 252 5.18 10.81 -1.72
C PHE A 252 5.28 10.95 -0.19
N PHE A 253 4.82 12.08 0.36
CA PHE A 253 4.90 12.32 1.79
C PHE A 253 3.98 11.42 2.60
N TYR A 254 2.81 11.07 2.06
CA TYR A 254 1.92 10.09 2.69
C TYR A 254 2.61 8.72 2.86
N CYS A 255 3.15 8.17 1.79
CA CYS A 255 3.81 6.87 1.86
C CYS A 255 5.08 6.92 2.72
N ALA A 256 5.79 8.04 2.69
CA ALA A 256 6.96 8.25 3.54
C ALA A 256 6.61 8.24 5.04
N ILE A 257 5.54 8.94 5.45
CA ILE A 257 5.13 8.99 6.87
C ILE A 257 4.59 7.64 7.34
N GLU A 258 3.75 6.97 6.54
CA GLU A 258 3.21 5.66 6.86
C GLU A 258 4.33 4.65 7.12
N GLN A 259 5.29 4.56 6.21
CA GLN A 259 6.43 3.64 6.34
C GLN A 259 7.38 4.03 7.46
N THR A 260 7.57 5.33 7.71
CA THR A 260 8.39 5.81 8.85
C THR A 260 7.77 5.39 10.18
N ILE A 261 6.45 5.52 10.33
CA ILE A 261 5.75 5.09 11.55
C ILE A 261 5.90 3.58 11.73
N GLY A 262 5.63 2.79 10.70
CA GLY A 262 5.75 1.34 10.76
C GLY A 262 7.14 0.84 11.14
N LEU A 263 8.19 1.46 10.59
CA LEU A 263 9.57 1.04 10.82
C LEU A 263 10.15 1.51 12.16
N TRP A 264 9.80 2.73 12.61
CA TRP A 264 10.51 3.40 13.70
C TRP A 264 9.74 3.54 15.00
N SER A 265 8.41 3.32 15.03
CA SER A 265 7.61 3.44 16.24
C SER A 265 8.07 2.48 17.36
N GLY A 266 8.47 1.26 17.01
CA GLY A 266 9.04 0.29 17.94
C GLY A 266 10.30 0.82 18.61
N SER A 267 11.25 1.31 17.82
CA SER A 267 12.51 1.89 18.31
C SER A 267 12.28 3.14 19.16
N PHE A 268 11.36 4.02 18.76
CA PHE A 268 10.98 5.19 19.56
C PHE A 268 10.42 4.80 20.93
N MET A 269 9.53 3.80 20.99
CA MET A 269 8.95 3.32 22.25
C MET A 269 10.02 2.79 23.19
N VAL A 270 10.99 2.05 22.67
CA VAL A 270 12.05 1.45 23.50
C VAL A 270 13.05 2.50 23.98
N TYR A 271 13.62 3.28 23.06
CA TYR A 271 14.77 4.13 23.39
C TYR A 271 14.37 5.49 23.98
N SER A 272 13.27 6.09 23.51
CA SER A 272 12.81 7.41 24.02
C SER A 272 11.82 7.27 25.17
N LEU A 273 10.85 6.35 25.05
CA LEU A 273 9.81 6.21 26.07
C LEU A 273 10.13 5.14 27.13
N ARG A 274 11.26 4.42 26.99
CA ARG A 274 11.67 3.37 27.95
C ARG A 274 10.59 2.29 28.16
N ILE A 275 9.83 1.99 27.13
CA ILE A 275 8.87 0.89 27.13
C ILE A 275 9.64 -0.40 26.87
N ASP A 276 9.29 -1.47 27.59
CA ASP A 276 9.89 -2.78 27.36
C ASP A 276 9.81 -3.21 25.89
N ALA A 277 10.90 -3.70 25.33
CA ALA A 277 11.00 -4.02 23.90
C ALA A 277 10.01 -5.10 23.45
N LYS A 278 9.68 -6.05 24.31
CA LYS A 278 8.70 -7.11 24.03
C LYS A 278 7.28 -6.56 23.95
N LEU A 279 6.97 -5.60 24.81
CA LEU A 279 5.69 -4.89 24.77
C LEU A 279 5.62 -3.96 23.56
N ALA A 280 6.69 -3.20 23.28
CA ALA A 280 6.78 -2.32 22.13
C ALA A 280 6.56 -3.07 20.81
N ALA A 281 7.15 -4.26 20.66
CA ALA A 281 6.94 -5.12 19.50
C ALA A 281 5.45 -5.46 19.26
N SER A 282 4.69 -5.74 20.34
CA SER A 282 3.24 -5.99 20.24
C SER A 282 2.46 -4.73 19.92
N LEU A 283 2.85 -3.58 20.51
CA LEU A 283 2.13 -2.31 20.34
C LEU A 283 2.20 -1.79 18.90
N VAL A 284 3.26 -2.08 18.14
CA VAL A 284 3.35 -1.74 16.70
C VAL A 284 2.15 -2.28 15.91
N ALA A 285 1.60 -3.43 16.31
CA ALA A 285 0.41 -4.00 15.68
C ALA A 285 -0.79 -3.05 15.68
N LEU A 286 -0.91 -2.15 16.66
CA LEU A 286 -2.03 -1.21 16.78
C LEU A 286 -2.05 -0.17 15.65
N PHE A 287 -0.89 0.22 15.14
CA PHE A 287 -0.81 1.10 13.97
C PHE A 287 -1.43 0.43 12.74
N TYR A 288 -1.05 -0.79 12.44
CA TYR A 288 -1.59 -1.54 11.30
C TYR A 288 -3.05 -1.94 11.48
N PHE A 289 -3.44 -2.27 12.72
CA PHE A 289 -4.85 -2.45 13.06
C PHE A 289 -5.66 -1.18 12.81
N GLY A 290 -5.13 -0.01 13.20
CA GLY A 290 -5.71 1.28 12.90
C GLY A 290 -5.90 1.52 11.40
N ILE A 291 -4.89 1.20 10.57
CA ILE A 291 -4.99 1.28 9.10
C ILE A 291 -6.09 0.35 8.59
N THR A 292 -6.12 -0.91 9.04
CA THR A 292 -7.09 -1.91 8.58
C THR A 292 -8.51 -1.51 8.92
N PHE A 293 -8.73 -1.17 10.19
CA PHE A 293 -10.04 -0.74 10.68
C PHE A 293 -10.47 0.60 10.06
N GLY A 294 -9.55 1.51 9.90
CA GLY A 294 -9.80 2.79 9.24
C GLY A 294 -10.15 2.65 7.75
N ARG A 295 -9.54 1.70 7.01
CA ARG A 295 -9.93 1.38 5.63
C ARG A 295 -11.35 0.81 5.56
N PHE A 296 -11.71 -0.05 6.51
CA PHE A 296 -13.08 -0.56 6.62
C PHE A 296 -14.07 0.58 6.86
N LEU A 297 -13.79 1.47 7.81
CA LEU A 297 -14.63 2.65 8.09
C LEU A 297 -14.69 3.61 6.90
N ALA A 298 -13.55 3.89 6.25
CA ALA A 298 -13.49 4.75 5.07
C ALA A 298 -14.37 4.21 3.93
N GLY A 299 -14.41 2.88 3.74
CA GLY A 299 -15.32 2.24 2.78
C GLY A 299 -16.80 2.50 3.08
N ILE A 300 -17.19 2.56 4.36
CA ILE A 300 -18.57 2.90 4.76
C ILE A 300 -18.83 4.39 4.57
N PHE A 301 -17.90 5.24 4.98
CA PHE A 301 -18.07 6.70 4.93
C PHE A 301 -17.96 7.27 3.51
N SER A 302 -17.25 6.60 2.59
CA SER A 302 -17.14 7.02 1.18
C SER A 302 -18.48 7.13 0.46
N ALA A 303 -19.53 6.47 0.97
CA ALA A 303 -20.89 6.63 0.47
C ALA A 303 -21.53 8.00 0.80
N LYS A 304 -21.03 8.71 1.82
CA LYS A 304 -21.59 9.97 2.32
C LYS A 304 -20.63 11.15 2.22
N TRP A 305 -19.33 10.90 2.33
CA TRP A 305 -18.28 11.92 2.36
C TRP A 305 -17.48 11.93 1.06
N LYS A 306 -17.09 13.12 0.64
CA LYS A 306 -16.23 13.30 -0.54
C LYS A 306 -14.79 12.89 -0.22
N ASP A 307 -14.03 12.51 -1.25
CA ASP A 307 -12.60 12.19 -1.09
C ASP A 307 -11.80 13.28 -0.39
N GLU A 308 -12.10 14.57 -0.68
CA GLU A 308 -11.47 15.73 -0.01
C GLU A 308 -11.70 15.70 1.50
N GLU A 309 -12.90 15.38 1.94
CA GLU A 309 -13.28 15.31 3.37
C GLU A 309 -12.63 14.12 4.06
N LEU A 310 -12.59 12.96 3.38
CA LEU A 310 -11.92 11.77 3.89
C LEU A 310 -10.42 11.98 4.06
N ILE A 311 -9.76 12.62 3.09
CA ILE A 311 -8.32 12.89 3.14
C ILE A 311 -8.00 13.88 4.25
N LEU A 312 -8.71 15.03 4.31
CA LEU A 312 -8.47 16.05 5.34
C LEU A 312 -8.82 15.54 6.74
N GLY A 313 -9.90 14.77 6.88
CA GLY A 313 -10.25 14.09 8.13
C GLY A 313 -9.18 13.09 8.55
N GLY A 314 -8.68 12.28 7.63
CA GLY A 314 -7.58 11.35 7.86
C GLY A 314 -6.32 12.06 8.32
N ILE A 315 -5.90 13.12 7.63
CA ILE A 315 -4.74 13.94 8.02
C ILE A 315 -4.93 14.53 9.43
N SER A 316 -6.13 15.01 9.77
CA SER A 316 -6.42 15.56 11.10
C SER A 316 -6.30 14.50 12.20
N ILE A 317 -6.83 13.29 11.97
CA ILE A 317 -6.72 12.16 12.90
C ILE A 317 -5.25 11.70 13.03
N LEU A 318 -4.49 11.68 11.93
CA LEU A 318 -3.06 11.38 11.94
C LEU A 318 -2.30 12.38 12.83
N PHE A 319 -2.55 13.67 12.67
CA PHE A 319 -1.93 14.69 13.53
C PHE A 319 -2.32 14.54 15.01
N LEU A 320 -3.57 14.22 15.31
CA LEU A 320 -3.99 13.91 16.68
C LEU A 320 -3.16 12.76 17.24
N GLY A 321 -2.97 11.68 16.48
CA GLY A 321 -2.12 10.56 16.87
C GLY A 321 -0.68 10.99 17.14
N ILE A 322 -0.08 11.80 16.26
CA ILE A 322 1.30 12.29 16.44
C ILE A 322 1.41 13.17 17.70
N VAL A 323 0.43 14.07 17.93
CA VAL A 323 0.43 14.97 19.08
C VAL A 323 0.36 14.20 20.40
N LEU A 324 -0.31 13.06 20.46
CA LEU A 324 -0.36 12.19 21.65
C LEU A 324 1.00 11.57 22.03
N LEU A 325 2.00 11.57 21.15
CA LEU A 325 3.35 11.12 21.51
C LEU A 325 4.10 12.10 22.44
N PHE A 326 3.79 13.39 22.39
CA PHE A 326 4.47 14.39 23.22
C PHE A 326 4.18 14.21 24.72
N PRO A 327 2.91 14.11 25.17
CA PRO A 327 2.61 13.85 26.58
C PRO A 327 3.06 12.45 27.02
N ALA A 328 3.18 11.48 26.13
CA ALA A 328 3.73 10.16 26.46
C ALA A 328 5.14 10.27 27.05
N GLY A 329 6.01 11.13 26.48
CA GLY A 329 7.35 11.38 26.97
C GLY A 329 7.40 12.03 28.37
N LEU A 330 6.36 12.82 28.73
CA LEU A 330 6.27 13.56 29.98
C LEU A 330 5.55 12.76 31.11
N SER A 331 4.97 11.61 30.80
CA SER A 331 4.04 10.89 31.69
C SER A 331 4.69 9.72 32.44
N SER A 332 5.99 9.74 32.63
CA SER A 332 6.71 8.69 33.36
C SER A 332 6.24 8.57 34.81
N GLY A 333 5.99 7.34 35.27
CA GLY A 333 5.61 7.03 36.66
C GLY A 333 4.15 7.28 37.03
N LYS A 334 3.33 7.89 36.17
CA LYS A 334 1.89 8.05 36.38
C LYS A 334 1.15 6.83 35.88
N GLN A 335 0.13 6.39 36.65
CA GLN A 335 -0.70 5.22 36.28
C GLN A 335 -2.14 5.66 36.00
N LEU A 336 -2.76 4.98 35.03
CA LEU A 336 -4.17 5.10 34.67
C LEU A 336 -4.71 3.70 34.33
N PHE A 337 -5.79 3.27 35.00
CA PHE A 337 -6.39 1.94 34.82
C PHE A 337 -5.40 0.77 34.97
N GLY A 338 -4.42 0.89 35.91
CA GLY A 338 -3.41 -0.17 36.14
C GLY A 338 -2.29 -0.23 35.08
N MET A 339 -2.27 0.69 34.11
CA MET A 339 -1.22 0.83 33.11
C MET A 339 -0.45 2.14 33.31
N GLU A 340 0.80 2.20 32.90
CA GLU A 340 1.50 3.48 32.86
C GLU A 340 0.82 4.43 31.86
N LEU A 341 0.62 5.68 32.28
CA LEU A 341 -0.04 6.69 31.46
C LEU A 341 0.63 6.89 30.10
N ARG A 342 1.97 6.75 30.00
CA ARG A 342 2.72 6.79 28.74
C ARG A 342 2.31 5.68 27.79
N GLN A 343 2.01 4.46 28.28
CA GLN A 343 1.53 3.35 27.46
C GLN A 343 0.14 3.63 26.88
N VAL A 344 -0.75 4.23 27.69
CA VAL A 344 -2.08 4.65 27.23
C VAL A 344 -1.97 5.68 26.09
N PHE A 345 -1.11 6.70 26.23
CA PHE A 345 -0.88 7.68 25.16
C PHE A 345 -0.32 7.03 23.90
N VAL A 346 0.60 6.08 24.02
CA VAL A 346 1.19 5.36 22.86
C VAL A 346 0.13 4.51 22.16
N ILE A 347 -0.69 3.76 22.91
CA ILE A 347 -1.78 2.96 22.36
C ILE A 347 -2.73 3.84 21.53
N LEU A 348 -3.20 4.92 22.12
CA LEU A 348 -4.09 5.87 21.43
C LEU A 348 -3.39 6.52 20.23
N SER A 349 -2.13 6.91 20.38
CA SER A 349 -1.32 7.49 19.29
C SER A 349 -1.22 6.54 18.10
N LEU A 350 -0.80 5.31 18.29
CA LEU A 350 -0.62 4.33 17.21
C LEU A 350 -1.96 4.02 16.51
N LEU A 351 -3.04 3.87 17.28
CA LEU A 351 -4.38 3.67 16.73
C LEU A 351 -4.82 4.87 15.89
N PHE A 352 -4.69 6.09 16.40
CA PHE A 352 -5.10 7.29 15.65
C PHE A 352 -4.19 7.56 14.45
N MET A 353 -2.88 7.33 14.55
CA MET A 353 -2.00 7.44 13.39
C MET A 353 -2.41 6.44 12.29
N GLY A 354 -2.71 5.19 12.64
CA GLY A 354 -3.18 4.20 11.69
C GLY A 354 -4.54 4.54 11.08
N LEU A 355 -5.53 4.90 11.92
CA LEU A 355 -6.85 5.37 11.47
C LEU A 355 -6.75 6.57 10.52
N GLY A 356 -5.86 7.50 10.84
CA GLY A 356 -5.65 8.70 10.03
C GLY A 356 -5.01 8.39 8.67
N CYS A 357 -4.04 7.48 8.62
CA CYS A 357 -3.41 7.05 7.38
C CYS A 357 -4.39 6.33 6.43
N ALA A 358 -5.33 5.59 6.99
CA ALA A 358 -6.17 4.63 6.28
C ALA A 358 -6.92 5.18 5.04
N PRO A 359 -7.64 6.32 5.09
CA PRO A 359 -8.42 6.81 3.96
C PRO A 359 -7.58 7.54 2.91
N ILE A 360 -6.36 7.99 3.25
CA ILE A 360 -5.61 8.95 2.43
C ILE A 360 -5.20 8.34 1.09
N TYR A 361 -4.57 7.16 1.11
CA TYR A 361 -4.11 6.49 -0.10
C TYR A 361 -5.25 6.21 -1.10
N PRO A 362 -6.31 5.48 -0.72
CA PRO A 362 -7.37 5.14 -1.66
C PRO A 362 -8.13 6.37 -2.15
N ALA A 363 -8.36 7.38 -1.31
CA ALA A 363 -9.10 8.57 -1.69
C ALA A 363 -8.30 9.48 -2.64
N ILE A 364 -6.95 9.58 -2.51
CA ILE A 364 -6.12 10.32 -3.47
C ILE A 364 -6.20 9.66 -4.84
N ILE A 365 -6.08 8.33 -4.92
CA ILE A 365 -6.17 7.59 -6.19
C ILE A 365 -7.57 7.74 -6.79
N HIS A 366 -8.62 7.54 -5.99
CA HIS A 366 -10.01 7.64 -6.43
C HIS A 366 -10.37 9.05 -6.95
N SER A 367 -9.82 10.10 -6.34
CA SER A 367 -10.07 11.49 -6.78
C SER A 367 -9.29 11.88 -8.04
N THR A 368 -8.34 11.07 -8.52
CA THR A 368 -7.47 11.43 -9.66
C THR A 368 -8.25 11.67 -10.96
N PRO A 369 -9.18 10.80 -11.41
CA PRO A 369 -9.98 11.05 -12.62
C PRO A 369 -10.81 12.32 -12.51
N TYR A 370 -11.38 12.57 -11.35
CA TYR A 370 -12.19 13.76 -11.08
C TYR A 370 -11.36 15.06 -11.12
N ASN A 371 -10.11 15.00 -10.67
CA ASN A 371 -9.25 16.17 -10.59
C ASN A 371 -8.56 16.52 -11.90
N PHE A 372 -8.23 15.52 -12.74
CA PHE A 372 -7.33 15.67 -13.88
C PHE A 372 -7.90 15.19 -15.23
N GLY A 373 -9.14 14.66 -15.25
CA GLY A 373 -9.76 14.07 -16.42
C GLY A 373 -9.37 12.61 -16.64
N ALA A 374 -10.26 11.86 -17.33
CA ALA A 374 -10.06 10.44 -17.58
C ALA A 374 -8.80 10.18 -18.44
N GLU A 375 -8.53 11.07 -19.39
CA GLU A 375 -7.41 10.99 -20.34
C GLU A 375 -6.04 11.04 -19.67
N ASN A 376 -5.91 11.73 -18.53
CA ASN A 376 -4.65 11.89 -17.79
C ASN A 376 -4.49 10.89 -16.65
N THR A 377 -5.56 10.17 -16.31
CA THR A 377 -5.67 9.35 -15.09
C THR A 377 -4.61 8.26 -15.03
N SER A 378 -4.50 7.45 -16.07
CA SER A 378 -3.56 6.31 -16.11
C SER A 378 -2.11 6.77 -15.95
N ALA A 379 -1.72 7.79 -16.74
CA ALA A 379 -0.38 8.36 -16.69
C ALA A 379 -0.05 8.97 -15.31
N LEU A 380 -1.00 9.66 -14.69
CA LEU A 380 -0.80 10.30 -13.39
C LEU A 380 -0.74 9.28 -12.25
N ILE A 381 -1.62 8.27 -12.22
CA ILE A 381 -1.59 7.19 -11.24
C ILE A 381 -0.24 6.46 -11.28
N GLY A 382 0.29 6.17 -12.47
CA GLY A 382 1.62 5.57 -12.60
C GLY A 382 2.73 6.42 -11.97
N LYS A 383 2.65 7.76 -12.06
CA LYS A 383 3.62 8.67 -11.41
C LYS A 383 3.39 8.81 -9.91
N GLN A 384 2.14 8.76 -9.45
CA GLN A 384 1.81 8.67 -8.02
C GLN A 384 2.42 7.41 -7.40
N MET A 385 2.27 6.25 -8.04
CA MET A 385 2.85 4.98 -7.55
C MET A 385 4.38 5.03 -7.50
N ALA A 386 5.02 5.52 -8.56
CA ALA A 386 6.48 5.70 -8.57
C ALA A 386 6.94 6.62 -7.44
N SER A 387 6.21 7.71 -7.20
CA SER A 387 6.48 8.65 -6.11
C SER A 387 6.29 8.02 -4.73
N ALA A 388 5.24 7.19 -4.56
CA ALA A 388 5.00 6.43 -3.34
C ALA A 388 6.21 5.54 -3.00
N TYR A 389 6.68 4.77 -3.97
CA TYR A 389 7.86 3.92 -3.78
C TYR A 389 9.11 4.71 -3.42
N ILE A 390 9.34 5.86 -4.06
CA ILE A 390 10.48 6.73 -3.74
C ILE A 390 10.35 7.30 -2.32
N GLY A 391 9.16 7.73 -1.90
CA GLY A 391 8.88 8.21 -0.56
C GLY A 391 9.14 7.16 0.51
N SER A 392 8.58 5.97 0.31
CA SER A 392 8.76 4.81 1.18
C SER A 392 10.22 4.36 1.26
N LEU A 393 10.95 4.42 0.14
CA LEU A 393 12.34 3.99 0.05
C LEU A 393 13.30 4.96 0.73
N SER A 394 13.06 6.27 0.63
CA SER A 394 14.05 7.30 0.97
C SER A 394 13.90 7.84 2.40
N LEU A 395 12.71 8.21 2.82
CA LEU A 395 12.53 8.99 4.06
C LEU A 395 12.62 8.15 5.35
N PRO A 396 12.17 6.89 5.45
CA PRO A 396 12.42 6.08 6.64
C PRO A 396 13.90 5.86 6.94
N PRO A 397 14.79 5.55 5.96
CA PRO A 397 16.23 5.49 6.20
C PRO A 397 16.85 6.83 6.61
N VAL A 398 16.37 7.97 6.06
CA VAL A 398 16.81 9.30 6.47
C VAL A 398 16.56 9.52 7.97
N PHE A 399 15.38 9.13 8.47
CA PHE A 399 15.14 9.17 9.92
C PHE A 399 16.13 8.30 10.67
N GLY A 400 16.53 7.14 10.16
CA GLY A 400 17.54 6.28 10.78
C GLY A 400 18.89 6.98 10.98
N VAL A 401 19.31 7.79 10.01
CA VAL A 401 20.53 8.61 10.13
C VAL A 401 20.34 9.72 11.17
N LEU A 402 19.19 10.37 11.20
CA LEU A 402 18.85 11.38 12.21
C LEU A 402 18.81 10.76 13.61
N ALA A 403 18.16 9.62 13.77
CA ALA A 403 18.05 8.91 15.04
C ALA A 403 19.43 8.47 15.60
N LYS A 404 20.35 8.06 14.71
CA LYS A 404 21.73 7.72 15.09
C LYS A 404 22.47 8.91 15.68
N ASN A 405 22.30 10.12 15.12
CA ASN A 405 23.08 11.28 15.50
C ASN A 405 22.42 12.12 16.61
N PHE A 406 21.10 12.16 16.67
CA PHE A 406 20.32 13.05 17.52
C PHE A 406 19.33 12.33 18.44
N GLY A 407 19.25 10.99 18.37
CA GLY A 407 18.34 10.18 19.16
C GLY A 407 16.97 9.96 18.52
N THR A 408 16.28 8.93 19.00
CA THR A 408 14.92 8.56 18.53
C THR A 408 13.85 9.55 19.01
N GLU A 409 14.17 10.45 19.94
CA GLU A 409 13.28 11.51 20.44
C GLU A 409 12.81 12.46 19.34
N LEU A 410 13.55 12.55 18.22
CA LEU A 410 13.13 13.31 17.04
C LEU A 410 11.94 12.70 16.28
N PHE A 411 11.54 11.46 16.59
CA PHE A 411 10.49 10.76 15.83
C PHE A 411 9.16 11.53 15.71
N PRO A 412 8.55 12.07 16.80
CA PRO A 412 7.32 12.84 16.69
C PRO A 412 7.49 14.10 15.84
N PHE A 413 8.62 14.81 15.97
CA PHE A 413 8.91 16.01 15.18
C PHE A 413 9.09 15.68 13.70
N TYR A 414 9.79 14.60 13.38
CA TYR A 414 9.96 14.14 12.00
C TYR A 414 8.61 13.79 11.37
N ALA A 415 7.75 13.06 12.09
CA ALA A 415 6.39 12.75 11.67
C ALA A 415 5.54 14.01 11.44
N VAL A 416 5.66 15.03 12.33
CA VAL A 416 4.99 16.33 12.15
C VAL A 416 5.46 17.02 10.87
N VAL A 417 6.77 17.05 10.60
CA VAL A 417 7.32 17.70 9.39
C VAL A 417 6.79 17.02 8.12
N LEU A 418 6.79 15.69 8.07
CA LEU A 418 6.25 14.95 6.94
C LEU A 418 4.74 15.17 6.78
N GLY A 419 4.00 15.17 7.90
CA GLY A 419 2.56 15.44 7.90
C GLY A 419 2.22 16.85 7.42
N ILE A 420 2.98 17.88 7.86
CA ILE A 420 2.81 19.26 7.39
C ILE A 420 3.12 19.37 5.89
N ALA A 421 4.20 18.74 5.42
CA ALA A 421 4.56 18.73 4.01
C ALA A 421 3.44 18.10 3.17
N MET A 422 2.90 16.96 3.60
CA MET A 422 1.77 16.29 2.97
C MET A 422 0.54 17.19 2.92
N LEU A 423 0.14 17.78 4.07
CA LEU A 423 -1.02 18.66 4.17
C LEU A 423 -0.87 19.90 3.27
N TYR A 424 0.33 20.51 3.27
CA TYR A 424 0.62 21.66 2.43
C TYR A 424 0.47 21.33 0.94
N MET A 425 1.08 20.23 0.49
CA MET A 425 0.97 19.79 -0.89
C MET A 425 -0.47 19.46 -1.27
N TYR A 426 -1.23 18.81 -0.39
CA TYR A 426 -2.62 18.49 -0.63
C TYR A 426 -3.50 19.74 -0.72
N LYS A 427 -3.30 20.73 0.15
CA LYS A 427 -4.02 22.01 0.06
C LYS A 427 -3.71 22.78 -1.23
N GLN A 428 -2.44 22.77 -1.67
CA GLN A 428 -2.05 23.37 -2.95
C GLN A 428 -2.68 22.63 -4.14
N LEU A 429 -2.75 21.29 -4.08
CA LEU A 429 -3.49 20.48 -5.05
C LEU A 429 -4.94 20.97 -5.19
N LEU A 430 -5.67 21.03 -4.08
CA LEU A 430 -7.08 21.46 -4.07
C LEU A 430 -7.25 22.88 -4.63
N LYS A 431 -6.36 23.81 -4.28
CA LYS A 431 -6.38 25.17 -4.80
C LYS A 431 -6.22 25.19 -6.32
N LYS A 432 -5.17 24.55 -6.84
CA LYS A 432 -4.86 24.56 -8.28
C LYS A 432 -5.89 23.86 -9.14
N THR A 433 -6.43 22.73 -8.68
CA THR A 433 -7.49 22.01 -9.41
C THR A 433 -8.80 22.79 -9.41
N LYS A 434 -9.18 23.45 -8.29
CA LYS A 434 -10.34 24.34 -8.23
C LYS A 434 -10.19 25.55 -9.16
N GLU A 435 -9.01 26.18 -9.22
CA GLU A 435 -8.72 27.30 -10.12
C GLU A 435 -8.77 26.88 -11.60
N ALA A 436 -8.20 25.72 -11.95
CA ALA A 436 -8.25 25.18 -13.30
C ALA A 436 -9.71 24.91 -13.73
N LYS A 437 -10.51 24.27 -12.90
CA LYS A 437 -11.95 24.01 -13.18
C LYS A 437 -12.77 25.30 -13.34
N ARG A 438 -12.44 26.37 -12.60
CA ARG A 438 -13.09 27.68 -12.76
C ARG A 438 -12.77 28.36 -14.07
N LYS A 439 -11.51 28.24 -14.57
CA LYS A 439 -11.10 28.77 -15.86
C LYS A 439 -11.82 28.09 -17.02
N TRP A 440 -12.05 26.77 -16.92
CA TRP A 440 -12.78 26.01 -17.94
C TRP A 440 -14.30 26.31 -17.97
N LYS A 441 -14.90 26.75 -16.85
CA LYS A 441 -16.32 27.10 -16.76
C LYS A 441 -16.64 28.52 -17.17
N LYS A 442 -15.66 29.43 -17.38
CA LYS A 442 -15.92 30.74 -17.91
C LYS A 442 -16.23 30.60 -19.40
N PRO A 443 -17.44 31.02 -19.89
CA PRO A 443 -17.71 31.08 -21.31
C PRO A 443 -16.68 32.00 -21.96
N ILE A 444 -16.17 31.61 -23.12
CA ILE A 444 -15.42 32.50 -24.01
C ILE A 444 -16.41 33.60 -24.37
N VAL A 445 -16.35 34.73 -23.70
CA VAL A 445 -17.00 35.96 -24.17
C VAL A 445 -16.20 36.32 -25.40
N SER A 446 -16.78 36.11 -26.57
CA SER A 446 -16.25 36.60 -27.83
C SER A 446 -16.22 38.14 -27.70
N ASP A 447 -15.03 38.70 -27.62
CA ASP A 447 -14.79 40.11 -27.95
C ASP A 447 -14.99 40.26 -29.47
N GLU A 448 -16.26 40.31 -29.86
CA GLU A 448 -16.68 40.90 -31.12
C GLU A 448 -17.54 42.12 -30.79
N ALA A 449 -16.91 43.29 -30.79
CA ALA A 449 -17.53 44.58 -30.99
C ALA A 449 -16.58 45.50 -31.79
#